data_cb06605625739a635ed3db6ca2172f6f
#
_entry.id   cb06605625739a635ed3db6ca2172f6f
#
_cell.length_a   1.000
_cell.length_b   1.000
_cell.length_c   1.000
_cell.angle_alpha   90.00
_cell.angle_beta   90.00
_cell.angle_gamma   90.00
#
_symmetry.space_group_name_H-M   'P 1'
#
loop_
_entity.id
_entity.type
_entity.pdbx_description
1 polymer ?
#
loop_
_entity_poly.entity_id
_entity_poly.type
_entity_poly.pdbx_seq_one_letter_code
_entity_poly.pdbx_strand_id
1 'polypeptide(L)'
;MIRPPIVRALVALASLIVLLVAGTGPAQAQTKAPAPPAAIGYKSDEEAADSPRASMRSFFDLAERGRYQEASLYLDLPRGSEKRAEELASKLHAVLSQRLLVDPEALSPLAQGRAGDGLPTGIEELGKIADAKGRPIAVRLVRHESRSIDDEPRWVFSQTTVAAVPALYGSLRDRWIRESLPPSLLNQGPMALYLWQWLALPVLAALCFGTGRLLTFASGIIAKRALAKHSWSPRLLTGLKAPTTLGWAVALFAILTPYLALTLRAEELLDRGLHAVAYLTFFWALLRVVTVVGDEVAHADWARSRPSARSLSSVGVRLGKVIVAALALMVALTELGYPVTSVIAGLGIGGVAIALAAQKTVENLFGSISI
;
A
#
# COMPACT_ATOMS: atom_id res chain seq x y z
N MET A 1 6.17 -36.81 22.14
CA MET A 1 5.67 -36.89 20.77
C MET A 1 4.61 -35.81 20.59
N ILE A 2 4.92 -34.68 19.91
CA ILE A 2 3.97 -33.62 19.59
C ILE A 2 3.05 -34.19 18.49
N ARG A 3 1.78 -34.39 18.80
CA ARG A 3 0.83 -35.02 17.88
C ARG A 3 0.54 -34.14 16.66
N PRO A 4 0.44 -34.70 15.45
CA PRO A 4 0.31 -34.00 14.17
C PRO A 4 -0.84 -32.98 14.02
N PRO A 5 -1.93 -32.97 14.83
CA PRO A 5 -3.03 -32.00 14.65
C PRO A 5 -2.69 -30.57 15.07
N ILE A 6 -1.70 -30.34 15.94
CA ILE A 6 -1.28 -29.00 16.36
C ILE A 6 -0.59 -28.28 15.17
N VAL A 7 0.30 -29.02 14.50
CA VAL A 7 1.00 -28.52 13.33
C VAL A 7 0.00 -28.22 12.20
N ARG A 8 -1.01 -29.06 12.01
CA ARG A 8 -2.06 -28.83 11.00
C ARG A 8 -2.95 -27.63 11.32
N ALA A 9 -3.31 -27.43 12.60
CA ALA A 9 -4.09 -26.25 13.00
C ALA A 9 -3.28 -24.95 12.89
N LEU A 10 -1.99 -24.98 13.26
CA LEU A 10 -1.07 -23.85 13.10
C LEU A 10 -0.76 -23.56 11.63
N VAL A 11 -0.58 -24.60 10.81
CA VAL A 11 -0.39 -24.48 9.37
C VAL A 11 -1.67 -23.98 8.71
N ALA A 12 -2.86 -24.44 9.11
CA ALA A 12 -4.13 -23.94 8.58
C ALA A 12 -4.37 -22.47 8.95
N LEU A 13 -4.02 -22.07 10.18
CA LEU A 13 -4.12 -20.67 10.63
C LEU A 13 -3.08 -19.80 9.91
N ALA A 14 -1.86 -20.28 9.79
CA ALA A 14 -0.80 -19.59 9.04
C ALA A 14 -1.14 -19.52 7.55
N SER A 15 -1.68 -20.59 6.96
CA SER A 15 -2.14 -20.58 5.56
C SER A 15 -3.32 -19.63 5.34
N LEU A 16 -4.24 -19.53 6.29
CA LEU A 16 -5.36 -18.58 6.23
C LEU A 16 -4.85 -17.14 6.31
N ILE A 17 -3.88 -16.87 7.17
CA ILE A 17 -3.27 -15.54 7.32
C ILE A 17 -2.38 -15.23 6.09
N VAL A 18 -1.62 -16.20 5.59
CA VAL A 18 -0.83 -16.07 4.35
C VAL A 18 -1.74 -15.90 3.13
N LEU A 19 -2.87 -16.60 3.05
CA LEU A 19 -3.88 -16.40 2.00
C LEU A 19 -4.57 -15.04 2.11
N LEU A 20 -4.80 -14.53 3.32
CA LEU A 20 -5.30 -13.18 3.57
C LEU A 20 -4.26 -12.10 3.17
N VAL A 21 -2.99 -12.32 3.47
CA VAL A 21 -1.90 -11.40 3.08
C VAL A 21 -1.53 -11.56 1.59
N ALA A 22 -1.53 -12.79 1.07
CA ALA A 22 -1.28 -13.06 -0.36
C ALA A 22 -2.49 -12.74 -1.26
N GLY A 23 -3.71 -12.77 -0.71
CA GLY A 23 -4.93 -12.35 -1.40
C GLY A 23 -5.04 -10.83 -1.59
N THR A 24 -4.19 -10.06 -0.90
CA THR A 24 -3.92 -8.64 -1.20
C THR A 24 -2.79 -8.50 -2.24
N GLY A 25 -2.52 -9.55 -3.04
CA GLY A 25 -1.69 -9.42 -4.22
C GLY A 25 -2.22 -8.27 -5.06
N PRO A 26 -1.37 -7.50 -5.73
CA PRO A 26 -1.76 -6.28 -6.40
C PRO A 26 -2.97 -6.56 -7.27
N ALA A 27 -4.10 -5.96 -6.90
CA ALA A 27 -5.27 -5.94 -7.76
C ALA A 27 -4.78 -5.45 -9.10
N GLN A 28 -4.77 -6.36 -10.07
CA GLN A 28 -4.35 -6.19 -11.45
C GLN A 28 -3.30 -5.08 -11.58
N ALA A 29 -2.05 -5.45 -11.75
CA ALA A 29 -1.02 -4.51 -12.16
C ALA A 29 -1.61 -3.65 -13.29
N GLN A 30 -2.15 -2.50 -12.92
CA GLN A 30 -2.26 -1.41 -13.87
C GLN A 30 -0.84 -1.31 -14.36
N THR A 31 -0.64 -1.65 -15.61
CA THR A 31 0.65 -1.62 -16.27
C THR A 31 1.30 -0.33 -15.83
N LYS A 32 2.22 -0.46 -14.86
CA LYS A 32 3.06 0.64 -14.43
C LYS A 32 3.64 1.15 -15.74
N ALA A 33 3.22 2.33 -16.15
CA ALA A 33 3.76 2.93 -17.35
C ALA A 33 5.26 2.75 -17.24
N PRO A 34 5.97 2.27 -18.28
CA PRO A 34 7.40 2.09 -18.21
C PRO A 34 7.97 3.33 -17.56
N ALA A 35 8.75 3.15 -16.50
CA ALA A 35 9.32 4.26 -15.76
C ALA A 35 9.93 5.20 -16.80
N PRO A 36 9.61 6.50 -16.76
CA PRO A 36 10.20 7.43 -17.72
C PRO A 36 11.71 7.21 -17.65
N PRO A 37 12.41 7.17 -18.79
CA PRO A 37 13.84 6.92 -18.82
C PRO A 37 14.50 7.84 -17.80
N ALA A 38 15.40 7.28 -17.00
CA ALA A 38 15.99 7.88 -15.81
C ALA A 38 16.19 9.39 -16.01
N ALA A 39 15.60 10.19 -15.12
CA ALA A 39 15.65 11.64 -15.20
C ALA A 39 17.14 12.03 -15.31
N ILE A 40 17.52 12.57 -16.45
CA ILE A 40 18.81 13.23 -16.59
C ILE A 40 18.74 14.37 -15.58
N GLY A 41 19.55 14.30 -14.53
CA GLY A 41 19.50 15.25 -13.42
C GLY A 41 19.84 16.67 -13.92
N TYR A 42 18.81 17.39 -14.31
CA TYR A 42 18.93 18.83 -14.58
C TYR A 42 19.06 19.55 -13.23
N LYS A 43 20.01 20.47 -13.13
CA LYS A 43 20.10 21.36 -11.97
C LYS A 43 18.90 22.28 -11.93
N SER A 44 18.34 22.51 -10.75
CA SER A 44 17.14 23.36 -10.53
C SER A 44 17.29 24.80 -11.04
N ASP A 45 18.50 25.27 -11.25
CA ASP A 45 18.79 26.65 -11.66
C ASP A 45 18.60 26.93 -13.18
N GLU A 46 18.26 25.89 -13.97
CA GLU A 46 18.08 26.00 -15.43
C GLU A 46 16.61 25.85 -15.86
N GLU A 47 15.65 25.99 -14.94
CA GLU A 47 14.24 25.81 -15.27
C GLU A 47 13.69 27.05 -16.00
N ALA A 48 13.29 26.85 -17.25
CA ALA A 48 12.63 27.92 -18.02
C ALA A 48 11.16 28.06 -17.59
N ALA A 49 10.69 29.31 -17.45
CA ALA A 49 9.31 29.60 -17.06
C ALA A 49 8.27 29.01 -18.03
N ASP A 50 8.63 28.88 -19.31
CA ASP A 50 7.83 28.30 -20.39
C ASP A 50 8.21 26.80 -20.63
N SER A 51 8.72 26.08 -19.64
CA SER A 51 9.05 24.66 -19.73
C SER A 51 7.81 23.77 -19.52
N PRO A 52 7.85 22.51 -19.99
CA PRO A 52 6.81 21.52 -19.68
C PRO A 52 6.61 21.34 -18.18
N ARG A 53 7.73 21.34 -17.42
CA ARG A 53 7.74 21.21 -15.97
C ARG A 53 6.99 22.36 -15.28
N ALA A 54 7.34 23.60 -15.62
CA ALA A 54 6.72 24.80 -15.05
C ALA A 54 5.23 24.88 -15.39
N SER A 55 4.85 24.60 -16.64
CA SER A 55 3.45 24.59 -17.08
C SER A 55 2.64 23.52 -16.36
N MET A 56 3.20 22.33 -16.16
CA MET A 56 2.53 21.24 -15.44
C MET A 56 2.35 21.55 -13.95
N ARG A 57 3.38 22.10 -13.29
CA ARG A 57 3.26 22.57 -11.90
C ARG A 57 2.15 23.62 -11.76
N SER A 58 2.13 24.60 -12.66
CA SER A 58 1.10 25.65 -12.64
C SER A 58 -0.30 25.09 -12.84
N PHE A 59 -0.47 24.15 -13.78
CA PHE A 59 -1.76 23.47 -13.97
C PHE A 59 -2.23 22.74 -12.70
N PHE A 60 -1.35 21.95 -12.07
CA PHE A 60 -1.72 21.22 -10.85
C PHE A 60 -1.97 22.17 -9.68
N ASP A 61 -1.14 23.18 -9.46
CA ASP A 61 -1.34 24.15 -8.38
C ASP A 61 -2.68 24.89 -8.51
N LEU A 62 -3.03 25.34 -9.71
CA LEU A 62 -4.32 25.97 -9.98
C LEU A 62 -5.49 25.00 -9.78
N ALA A 63 -5.36 23.77 -10.27
CA ALA A 63 -6.41 22.76 -10.19
C ALA A 63 -6.63 22.28 -8.73
N GLU A 64 -5.56 22.09 -7.95
CA GLU A 64 -5.62 21.75 -6.53
C GLU A 64 -6.31 22.84 -5.68
N ARG A 65 -6.12 24.11 -6.05
CA ARG A 65 -6.82 25.24 -5.43
C ARG A 65 -8.25 25.45 -5.94
N GLY A 66 -8.73 24.60 -6.85
CA GLY A 66 -10.06 24.71 -7.46
C GLY A 66 -10.21 25.84 -8.48
N ARG A 67 -9.10 26.48 -8.92
CA ARG A 67 -9.08 27.58 -9.90
C ARG A 67 -9.11 27.04 -11.33
N TYR A 68 -10.16 26.25 -11.67
CA TYR A 68 -10.25 25.53 -12.95
C TYR A 68 -10.40 26.46 -14.15
N GLN A 69 -10.93 27.66 -13.98
CA GLN A 69 -10.99 28.65 -15.02
C GLN A 69 -9.58 29.03 -15.50
N GLU A 70 -8.65 29.27 -14.59
CA GLU A 70 -7.27 29.59 -14.91
C GLU A 70 -6.48 28.35 -15.36
N ALA A 71 -6.73 27.20 -14.73
CA ALA A 71 -6.14 25.92 -15.16
C ALA A 71 -6.53 25.58 -16.62
N SER A 72 -7.69 26.03 -17.09
CA SER A 72 -8.13 25.80 -18.47
C SER A 72 -7.26 26.47 -19.52
N LEU A 73 -6.46 27.47 -19.15
CA LEU A 73 -5.47 28.12 -20.05
C LEU A 73 -4.34 27.17 -20.48
N TYR A 74 -4.18 26.05 -19.78
CA TYR A 74 -3.23 24.98 -20.11
C TYR A 74 -3.85 23.87 -20.97
N LEU A 75 -5.02 24.10 -21.55
CA LEU A 75 -5.70 23.15 -22.45
C LEU A 75 -5.74 23.71 -23.88
N ASP A 76 -5.28 22.93 -24.87
CA ASP A 76 -5.55 23.22 -26.27
C ASP A 76 -6.98 22.75 -26.60
N LEU A 77 -7.91 23.70 -26.51
CA LEU A 77 -9.34 23.42 -26.62
C LEU A 77 -9.77 23.16 -28.06
N PRO A 78 -10.52 22.09 -28.34
CA PRO A 78 -11.19 21.89 -29.61
C PRO A 78 -12.14 23.09 -29.90
N ARG A 79 -12.27 23.46 -31.17
CA ARG A 79 -13.17 24.56 -31.59
C ARG A 79 -14.59 24.35 -31.05
N GLY A 80 -15.15 25.37 -30.41
CA GLY A 80 -16.49 25.34 -29.84
C GLY A 80 -16.57 24.73 -28.42
N SER A 81 -15.43 24.39 -27.79
CA SER A 81 -15.36 23.86 -26.43
C SER A 81 -15.04 24.92 -25.37
N GLU A 82 -14.91 26.18 -25.73
CA GLU A 82 -14.49 27.28 -24.84
C GLU A 82 -15.44 27.42 -23.64
N LYS A 83 -16.76 27.22 -23.83
CA LYS A 83 -17.76 27.29 -22.76
C LYS A 83 -17.63 26.12 -21.74
N ARG A 84 -16.91 25.09 -22.10
CA ARG A 84 -16.68 23.91 -21.26
C ARG A 84 -15.24 23.80 -20.78
N ALA A 85 -14.44 24.85 -20.95
CA ALA A 85 -13.02 24.85 -20.62
C ALA A 85 -12.77 24.49 -19.15
N GLU A 86 -13.49 25.13 -18.24
CA GLU A 86 -13.41 24.89 -16.80
C GLU A 86 -13.81 23.45 -16.44
N GLU A 87 -14.92 22.95 -17.01
CA GLU A 87 -15.38 21.58 -16.84
C GLU A 87 -14.33 20.56 -17.33
N LEU A 88 -13.72 20.81 -18.49
CA LEU A 88 -12.69 19.95 -19.07
C LEU A 88 -11.42 19.95 -18.22
N ALA A 89 -11.01 21.12 -17.69
CA ALA A 89 -9.86 21.21 -16.77
C ALA A 89 -10.09 20.40 -15.48
N SER A 90 -11.26 20.54 -14.88
CA SER A 90 -11.65 19.77 -13.68
C SER A 90 -11.67 18.27 -13.96
N LYS A 91 -12.26 17.85 -15.07
CA LYS A 91 -12.32 16.42 -15.45
C LYS A 91 -10.93 15.86 -15.77
N LEU A 92 -10.09 16.63 -16.48
CA LEU A 92 -8.72 16.24 -16.78
C LEU A 92 -7.91 16.05 -15.49
N HIS A 93 -7.98 17.01 -14.57
CA HIS A 93 -7.32 16.91 -13.27
C HIS A 93 -7.76 15.66 -12.51
N ALA A 94 -9.07 15.34 -12.49
CA ALA A 94 -9.59 14.14 -11.86
C ALA A 94 -9.04 12.85 -12.51
N VAL A 95 -8.95 12.82 -13.84
CA VAL A 95 -8.39 11.67 -14.59
C VAL A 95 -6.91 11.50 -14.29
N LEU A 96 -6.13 12.57 -14.36
CA LEU A 96 -4.69 12.53 -14.10
C LEU A 96 -4.41 12.05 -12.67
N SER A 97 -5.07 12.62 -11.68
CA SER A 97 -4.86 12.29 -10.27
C SER A 97 -5.14 10.82 -9.93
N GLN A 98 -6.02 10.13 -10.69
CA GLN A 98 -6.40 8.74 -10.43
C GLN A 98 -5.75 7.72 -11.36
N ARG A 99 -5.33 8.12 -12.56
CA ARG A 99 -4.91 7.19 -13.61
C ARG A 99 -3.47 7.35 -14.05
N LEU A 100 -2.87 8.49 -13.76
CA LEU A 100 -1.50 8.78 -14.19
C LEU A 100 -0.75 9.49 -13.06
N LEU A 101 0.26 8.81 -12.50
CA LEU A 101 1.18 9.47 -11.57
C LEU A 101 2.11 10.38 -12.39
N VAL A 102 1.73 11.66 -12.49
CA VAL A 102 2.57 12.65 -13.13
C VAL A 102 3.48 13.24 -12.07
N ASP A 103 4.78 13.06 -12.26
CA ASP A 103 5.80 13.77 -11.48
C ASP A 103 6.30 14.95 -12.32
N PRO A 104 5.96 16.20 -11.97
CA PRO A 104 6.44 17.36 -12.71
C PRO A 104 7.97 17.42 -12.78
N GLU A 105 8.68 16.93 -11.75
CA GLU A 105 10.14 16.91 -11.72
C GLU A 105 10.76 15.98 -12.75
N ALA A 106 10.02 14.98 -13.21
CA ALA A 106 10.47 14.07 -14.26
C ALA A 106 10.37 14.68 -15.67
N LEU A 107 9.66 15.82 -15.81
CA LEU A 107 9.52 16.54 -17.08
C LEU A 107 10.73 17.43 -17.38
N SER A 108 10.90 17.79 -18.67
CA SER A 108 11.98 18.65 -19.09
C SER A 108 11.86 20.05 -18.46
N PRO A 109 12.93 20.60 -17.87
CA PRO A 109 12.97 21.99 -17.41
C PRO A 109 13.24 22.98 -18.53
N LEU A 110 13.55 22.50 -19.74
CA LEU A 110 13.89 23.34 -20.89
C LEU A 110 12.64 23.78 -21.64
N ALA A 111 12.64 25.01 -22.17
CA ALA A 111 11.54 25.58 -22.96
C ALA A 111 11.17 24.71 -24.18
N GLN A 112 12.15 24.07 -24.81
CA GLN A 112 11.94 23.26 -26.02
C GLN A 112 11.40 21.83 -25.68
N GLY A 113 11.32 21.43 -24.40
CA GLY A 113 10.99 20.09 -23.98
C GLY A 113 12.18 19.14 -24.06
N ARG A 114 11.90 17.83 -24.05
CA ARG A 114 12.92 16.78 -24.10
C ARG A 114 13.36 16.54 -25.55
N ALA A 115 14.67 16.52 -25.77
CA ALA A 115 15.23 16.13 -27.05
C ALA A 115 15.62 14.63 -27.01
N GLY A 116 15.38 13.91 -28.12
CA GLY A 116 15.86 12.52 -28.27
C GLY A 116 14.94 11.44 -27.67
N ASP A 117 13.71 11.76 -27.34
CA ASP A 117 12.68 10.81 -26.87
C ASP A 117 11.89 10.12 -28.00
N GLY A 118 12.26 10.39 -29.25
CA GLY A 118 11.58 9.88 -30.45
C GLY A 118 10.31 10.64 -30.83
N LEU A 119 9.99 11.73 -30.13
CA LEU A 119 8.89 12.63 -30.44
C LEU A 119 9.40 13.90 -31.16
N PRO A 120 8.56 14.56 -31.97
CA PRO A 120 8.89 15.86 -32.54
C PRO A 120 9.17 16.89 -31.45
N THR A 121 10.07 17.84 -31.71
CA THR A 121 10.31 18.99 -30.82
C THR A 121 9.01 19.73 -30.55
N GLY A 122 8.79 20.13 -29.27
CA GLY A 122 7.54 20.79 -28.87
C GLY A 122 6.40 19.81 -28.51
N ILE A 123 6.64 18.51 -28.42
CA ILE A 123 5.71 17.52 -27.92
C ILE A 123 6.39 16.74 -26.80
N GLU A 124 5.72 16.57 -25.65
CA GLU A 124 6.18 15.74 -24.56
C GLU A 124 5.05 14.78 -24.10
N GLU A 125 5.33 13.48 -24.01
CA GLU A 125 4.36 12.47 -23.60
C GLU A 125 4.48 12.23 -22.09
N LEU A 126 3.40 12.50 -21.34
CA LEU A 126 3.32 12.28 -19.91
C LEU A 126 3.13 10.80 -19.57
N GLY A 127 2.49 10.06 -20.46
CA GLY A 127 2.18 8.66 -20.29
C GLY A 127 0.94 8.24 -21.09
N LYS A 128 0.46 7.02 -20.82
CA LYS A 128 -0.70 6.44 -21.49
C LYS A 128 -1.75 6.02 -20.47
N ILE A 129 -3.00 6.37 -20.73
CA ILE A 129 -4.15 5.99 -19.92
C ILE A 129 -5.05 5.08 -20.75
N ALA A 130 -5.43 3.92 -20.21
CA ALA A 130 -6.36 3.04 -20.89
C ALA A 130 -7.79 3.59 -20.82
N ASP A 131 -8.51 3.60 -21.96
CA ASP A 131 -9.94 3.93 -22.01
C ASP A 131 -10.79 2.77 -21.43
N ALA A 132 -12.12 2.93 -21.44
CA ALA A 132 -13.06 1.90 -20.97
C ALA A 132 -12.98 0.58 -21.77
N LYS A 133 -12.40 0.60 -22.97
CA LYS A 133 -12.19 -0.56 -23.85
C LYS A 133 -10.76 -1.13 -23.74
N GLY A 134 -9.94 -0.61 -22.84
CA GLY A 134 -8.54 -1.03 -22.66
C GLY A 134 -7.55 -0.47 -23.69
N ARG A 135 -7.96 0.46 -24.56
CA ARG A 135 -7.08 1.07 -25.56
C ARG A 135 -6.24 2.17 -24.91
N PRO A 136 -4.91 2.17 -25.10
CA PRO A 136 -4.05 3.19 -24.54
C PRO A 136 -4.23 4.52 -25.28
N ILE A 137 -4.57 5.57 -24.53
CA ILE A 137 -4.63 6.96 -25.00
C ILE A 137 -3.40 7.67 -24.45
N ALA A 138 -2.57 8.21 -25.33
CA ALA A 138 -1.40 8.98 -24.95
C ALA A 138 -1.82 10.36 -24.43
N VAL A 139 -1.34 10.72 -23.25
CA VAL A 139 -1.50 12.06 -22.67
C VAL A 139 -0.26 12.86 -23.03
N ARG A 140 -0.45 13.93 -23.80
CA ARG A 140 0.64 14.72 -24.36
C ARG A 140 0.49 16.19 -24.06
N LEU A 141 1.64 16.83 -23.82
CA LEU A 141 1.79 18.26 -23.83
C LEU A 141 2.32 18.69 -25.20
N VAL A 142 1.88 19.85 -25.63
CA VAL A 142 2.32 20.50 -26.87
C VAL A 142 2.71 21.93 -26.53
N ARG A 143 3.80 22.39 -27.10
CA ARG A 143 4.22 23.79 -26.97
C ARG A 143 3.30 24.67 -27.77
N HIS A 144 2.61 25.60 -27.10
CA HIS A 144 1.84 26.64 -27.74
C HIS A 144 2.72 27.84 -27.96
N GLU A 145 2.98 28.13 -29.23
CA GLU A 145 3.73 29.34 -29.60
C GLU A 145 2.81 30.55 -29.52
N SER A 146 3.33 31.63 -28.99
CA SER A 146 2.64 32.95 -28.93
C SER A 146 2.15 33.36 -30.31
N ARG A 147 0.84 33.58 -30.43
CA ARG A 147 0.21 34.13 -31.66
C ARG A 147 -0.06 35.63 -31.58
N SER A 148 0.06 36.22 -30.39
CA SER A 148 -0.14 37.62 -30.12
C SER A 148 0.88 38.13 -29.09
N ILE A 149 1.09 39.47 -29.04
CA ILE A 149 2.07 40.10 -28.13
C ILE A 149 1.76 39.86 -26.65
N ASP A 150 0.48 39.57 -26.31
CA ASP A 150 0.02 39.35 -24.94
C ASP A 150 -0.06 37.85 -24.55
N ASP A 151 0.26 36.95 -25.48
CA ASP A 151 0.17 35.49 -25.25
C ASP A 151 1.57 34.94 -25.00
N GLU A 152 1.86 34.59 -23.75
CA GLU A 152 3.15 34.01 -23.37
C GLU A 152 3.26 32.54 -23.87
N PRO A 153 4.42 32.14 -24.42
CA PRO A 153 4.63 30.75 -24.83
C PRO A 153 4.50 29.84 -23.61
N ARG A 154 3.70 28.79 -23.74
CA ARG A 154 3.46 27.81 -22.65
C ARG A 154 3.22 26.41 -23.20
N TRP A 155 3.39 25.40 -22.35
CA TRP A 155 3.01 24.05 -22.69
C TRP A 155 1.57 23.80 -22.28
N VAL A 156 0.78 23.23 -23.19
CA VAL A 156 -0.64 22.95 -22.99
C VAL A 156 -0.94 21.47 -23.29
N PHE A 157 -1.96 20.92 -22.68
CA PHE A 157 -2.44 19.59 -23.05
C PHE A 157 -2.96 19.59 -24.48
N SER A 158 -2.46 18.67 -25.30
CA SER A 158 -2.80 18.58 -26.71
C SER A 158 -4.31 18.43 -26.94
N GLN A 159 -4.79 18.93 -28.07
CA GLN A 159 -6.20 18.83 -28.44
C GLN A 159 -6.73 17.40 -28.45
N THR A 160 -5.89 16.43 -28.85
CA THR A 160 -6.22 15.01 -28.81
C THR A 160 -6.42 14.49 -27.39
N THR A 161 -5.58 14.93 -26.44
CA THR A 161 -5.72 14.62 -25.02
C THR A 161 -7.02 15.24 -24.48
N VAL A 162 -7.25 16.51 -24.73
CA VAL A 162 -8.45 17.24 -24.25
C VAL A 162 -9.73 16.63 -24.82
N ALA A 163 -9.76 16.26 -26.09
CA ALA A 163 -10.89 15.59 -26.73
C ALA A 163 -11.22 14.23 -26.10
N ALA A 164 -10.22 13.52 -25.57
CA ALA A 164 -10.39 12.23 -24.92
C ALA A 164 -10.89 12.34 -23.46
N VAL A 165 -10.78 13.53 -22.81
CA VAL A 165 -11.13 13.74 -21.40
C VAL A 165 -12.54 13.23 -21.04
N PRO A 166 -13.62 13.52 -21.80
CA PRO A 166 -14.95 13.06 -21.44
C PRO A 166 -15.06 11.52 -21.38
N ALA A 167 -14.40 10.82 -22.31
CA ALA A 167 -14.39 9.36 -22.36
C ALA A 167 -13.59 8.76 -21.22
N LEU A 168 -12.42 9.35 -20.89
CA LEU A 168 -11.57 8.94 -19.77
C LEU A 168 -12.27 9.19 -18.42
N TYR A 169 -12.88 10.36 -18.26
CA TYR A 169 -13.65 10.70 -17.06
C TYR A 169 -14.85 9.75 -16.87
N GLY A 170 -15.54 9.40 -17.96
CA GLY A 170 -16.63 8.44 -17.94
C GLY A 170 -16.24 7.04 -17.46
N SER A 171 -14.96 6.70 -17.52
CA SER A 171 -14.42 5.42 -17.03
C SER A 171 -13.98 5.43 -15.57
N LEU A 172 -14.03 6.57 -14.88
CA LEU A 172 -13.69 6.67 -13.46
C LEU A 172 -14.74 5.97 -12.59
N ARG A 173 -14.27 5.24 -11.56
CA ARG A 173 -15.16 4.50 -10.65
C ARG A 173 -15.98 5.40 -9.72
N ASP A 174 -15.46 6.55 -9.36
CA ASP A 174 -16.06 7.51 -8.43
C ASP A 174 -16.87 8.62 -9.11
N ARG A 175 -17.10 8.52 -10.43
CA ARG A 175 -17.83 9.52 -11.20
C ARG A 175 -19.17 9.88 -10.54
N TRP A 176 -19.98 8.87 -10.14
CA TRP A 176 -21.28 9.07 -9.54
C TRP A 176 -21.17 9.81 -8.18
N ILE A 177 -20.11 9.57 -7.40
CA ILE A 177 -19.85 10.28 -6.14
C ILE A 177 -19.56 11.76 -6.45
N ARG A 178 -18.69 12.04 -7.42
CA ARG A 178 -18.32 13.41 -7.79
C ARG A 178 -19.50 14.22 -8.34
N GLU A 179 -20.39 13.56 -9.07
CA GLU A 179 -21.59 14.20 -9.62
C GLU A 179 -22.68 14.41 -8.56
N SER A 180 -22.67 13.64 -7.46
CA SER A 180 -23.68 13.70 -6.39
C SER A 180 -23.27 14.57 -5.20
N LEU A 181 -21.98 14.80 -5.00
CA LEU A 181 -21.48 15.57 -3.86
C LEU A 181 -21.42 17.08 -4.15
N PRO A 182 -21.65 17.93 -3.13
CA PRO A 182 -21.47 19.36 -3.25
C PRO A 182 -20.01 19.70 -3.53
N PRO A 183 -19.72 20.77 -4.32
CA PRO A 183 -18.37 21.14 -4.71
C PRO A 183 -17.40 21.34 -3.54
N SER A 184 -17.90 21.80 -2.38
CA SER A 184 -17.10 21.99 -1.17
C SER A 184 -16.42 20.71 -0.65
N LEU A 185 -17.03 19.55 -0.84
CA LEU A 185 -16.46 18.26 -0.44
C LEU A 185 -15.49 17.68 -1.48
N LEU A 186 -15.48 18.25 -2.68
CA LEU A 186 -14.57 17.87 -3.77
C LEU A 186 -13.27 18.67 -3.76
N ASN A 187 -13.13 19.63 -2.83
CA ASN A 187 -11.87 20.34 -2.65
C ASN A 187 -10.79 19.38 -2.14
N GLN A 188 -9.59 19.50 -2.68
CA GLN A 188 -8.45 18.74 -2.20
C GLN A 188 -7.97 19.25 -0.84
N GLY A 189 -7.82 18.31 0.09
CA GLY A 189 -7.19 18.52 1.38
C GLY A 189 -5.73 18.04 1.39
N PRO A 190 -5.13 17.92 2.59
CA PRO A 190 -3.79 17.39 2.74
C PRO A 190 -3.64 15.97 2.14
N MET A 191 -2.42 15.61 1.73
CA MET A 191 -2.08 14.29 1.15
C MET A 191 -2.81 13.97 -0.16
N ALA A 192 -3.21 15.01 -0.92
CA ALA A 192 -3.95 14.87 -2.17
C ALA A 192 -5.28 14.08 -2.04
N LEU A 193 -5.88 14.06 -0.85
CA LEU A 193 -7.19 13.47 -0.58
C LEU A 193 -8.28 14.53 -0.65
N TYR A 194 -9.43 14.18 -1.24
CA TYR A 194 -10.62 15.03 -1.20
C TYR A 194 -11.24 15.05 0.20
N LEU A 195 -11.89 16.14 0.60
CA LEU A 195 -12.48 16.29 1.94
C LEU A 195 -13.49 15.16 2.26
N TRP A 196 -14.27 14.70 1.28
CA TRP A 196 -15.18 13.58 1.48
C TRP A 196 -14.45 12.25 1.80
N GLN A 197 -13.25 12.03 1.24
CA GLN A 197 -12.43 10.84 1.50
C GLN A 197 -11.87 10.86 2.93
N TRP A 198 -11.56 12.06 3.46
CA TRP A 198 -11.17 12.22 4.88
C TRP A 198 -12.27 11.79 5.84
N LEU A 199 -13.55 11.99 5.47
CA LEU A 199 -14.69 11.49 6.25
C LEU A 199 -14.95 10.00 5.98
N ALA A 200 -14.83 9.57 4.74
CA ALA A 200 -15.12 8.19 4.34
C ALA A 200 -14.11 7.17 4.92
N LEU A 201 -12.82 7.51 4.98
CA LEU A 201 -11.76 6.61 5.48
C LEU A 201 -11.98 6.18 6.94
N PRO A 202 -12.18 7.08 7.92
CA PRO A 202 -12.42 6.66 9.30
C PRO A 202 -13.76 5.95 9.49
N VAL A 203 -14.81 6.33 8.74
CA VAL A 203 -16.10 5.63 8.76
C VAL A 203 -15.93 4.21 8.22
N LEU A 204 -15.23 4.04 7.10
CA LEU A 204 -14.92 2.72 6.55
C LEU A 204 -14.09 1.89 7.54
N ALA A 205 -13.07 2.48 8.17
CA ALA A 205 -12.25 1.81 9.17
C ALA A 205 -13.09 1.33 10.37
N ALA A 206 -13.99 2.17 10.87
CA ALA A 206 -14.91 1.80 11.96
C ALA A 206 -15.86 0.67 11.55
N LEU A 207 -16.43 0.71 10.35
CA LEU A 207 -17.28 -0.35 9.80
C LEU A 207 -16.51 -1.67 9.62
N CYS A 208 -15.28 -1.60 9.06
CA CYS A 208 -14.41 -2.78 8.91
C CYS A 208 -14.02 -3.37 10.27
N PHE A 209 -13.77 -2.53 11.28
CA PHE A 209 -13.49 -3.00 12.63
C PHE A 209 -14.71 -3.66 13.27
N GLY A 210 -15.90 -3.08 13.13
CA GLY A 210 -17.15 -3.66 13.61
C GLY A 210 -17.46 -5.01 12.95
N THR A 211 -17.36 -5.08 11.63
CA THR A 211 -17.56 -6.33 10.87
C THR A 211 -16.46 -7.35 11.17
N GLY A 212 -15.20 -6.92 11.32
CA GLY A 212 -14.09 -7.77 11.76
C GLY A 212 -14.34 -8.41 13.12
N ARG A 213 -14.94 -7.67 14.05
CA ARG A 213 -15.35 -8.20 15.36
C ARG A 213 -16.44 -9.26 15.24
N LEU A 214 -17.42 -9.07 14.36
CA LEU A 214 -18.47 -10.06 14.05
C LEU A 214 -17.87 -11.32 13.42
N LEU A 215 -16.98 -11.16 12.45
CA LEU A 215 -16.29 -12.29 11.80
C LEU A 215 -15.41 -13.06 12.78
N THR A 216 -14.75 -12.37 13.71
CA THR A 216 -13.97 -13.01 14.78
C THR A 216 -14.88 -13.82 15.71
N PHE A 217 -16.06 -13.32 16.02
CA PHE A 217 -17.05 -14.06 16.81
C PHE A 217 -17.53 -15.30 16.07
N ALA A 218 -17.90 -15.17 14.79
CA ALA A 218 -18.34 -16.29 13.96
C ALA A 218 -17.24 -17.35 13.77
N SER A 219 -16.02 -16.91 13.41
CA SER A 219 -14.87 -17.82 13.27
C SER A 219 -14.50 -18.50 14.58
N GLY A 220 -14.67 -17.80 15.71
CA GLY A 220 -14.51 -18.35 17.06
C GLY A 220 -15.51 -19.46 17.38
N ILE A 221 -16.77 -19.37 16.94
CA ILE A 221 -17.76 -20.44 17.09
C ILE A 221 -17.36 -21.68 16.28
N ILE A 222 -16.96 -21.47 15.03
CA ILE A 222 -16.51 -22.53 14.12
C ILE A 222 -15.25 -23.22 14.72
N ALA A 223 -14.27 -22.42 15.12
CA ALA A 223 -13.04 -22.91 15.73
C ALA A 223 -13.28 -23.69 17.03
N LYS A 224 -14.20 -23.22 17.88
CA LYS A 224 -14.60 -23.96 19.09
C LYS A 224 -15.18 -25.32 18.75
N ARG A 225 -16.04 -25.44 17.74
CA ARG A 225 -16.60 -26.73 17.31
C ARG A 225 -15.53 -27.66 16.74
N ALA A 226 -14.64 -27.13 15.90
CA ALA A 226 -13.56 -27.89 15.26
C ALA A 226 -12.51 -28.38 16.29
N LEU A 227 -12.22 -27.53 17.30
CA LEU A 227 -11.20 -27.80 18.33
C LEU A 227 -11.77 -28.32 19.66
N ALA A 228 -13.07 -28.61 19.72
CA ALA A 228 -13.77 -29.03 20.95
C ALA A 228 -13.13 -30.24 21.68
N LYS A 229 -12.39 -31.09 20.95
CA LYS A 229 -11.70 -32.27 21.49
C LYS A 229 -10.38 -31.95 22.20
N HIS A 230 -9.93 -30.66 22.20
CA HIS A 230 -8.63 -30.28 22.73
C HIS A 230 -8.77 -29.32 23.92
N SER A 231 -8.20 -29.64 25.04
CA SER A 231 -8.28 -28.87 26.29
C SER A 231 -7.66 -27.46 26.21
N TRP A 232 -6.67 -27.26 25.34
CA TRP A 232 -5.94 -26.01 25.14
C TRP A 232 -6.66 -25.00 24.23
N SER A 233 -7.70 -25.41 23.51
CA SER A 233 -8.41 -24.59 22.53
C SER A 233 -9.03 -23.29 23.10
N PRO A 234 -9.61 -23.26 24.31
CA PRO A 234 -10.22 -22.02 24.83
C PRO A 234 -9.22 -20.89 25.09
N ARG A 235 -8.02 -21.24 25.59
CA ARG A 235 -6.97 -20.24 25.87
C ARG A 235 -6.39 -19.67 24.60
N LEU A 236 -6.15 -20.52 23.58
CA LEU A 236 -5.68 -20.10 22.27
C LEU A 236 -6.68 -19.15 21.61
N LEU A 237 -7.95 -19.55 21.56
CA LEU A 237 -9.01 -18.76 20.97
C LEU A 237 -9.21 -17.40 21.67
N THR A 238 -9.08 -17.38 23.02
CA THR A 238 -9.17 -16.15 23.78
C THR A 238 -7.96 -15.25 23.55
N GLY A 239 -6.76 -15.81 23.51
CA GLY A 239 -5.51 -15.08 23.27
C GLY A 239 -5.43 -14.48 21.88
N LEU A 240 -6.03 -15.12 20.88
CA LEU A 240 -5.99 -14.69 19.47
C LEU A 240 -7.17 -13.79 19.06
N LYS A 241 -8.17 -13.55 19.93
CA LYS A 241 -9.32 -12.70 19.56
C LYS A 241 -8.93 -11.32 19.05
N ALA A 242 -8.03 -10.63 19.74
CA ALA A 242 -7.66 -9.28 19.37
C ALA A 242 -6.90 -9.22 18.03
N PRO A 243 -5.81 -10.00 17.81
CA PRO A 243 -5.13 -9.98 16.52
C PRO A 243 -6.01 -10.50 15.37
N THR A 244 -6.90 -11.47 15.58
CA THR A 244 -7.85 -11.92 14.55
C THR A 244 -8.86 -10.83 14.19
N THR A 245 -9.36 -10.08 15.17
CA THR A 245 -10.27 -8.94 14.89
C THR A 245 -9.59 -7.88 14.03
N LEU A 246 -8.37 -7.53 14.38
CA LEU A 246 -7.60 -6.54 13.61
C LEU A 246 -7.25 -7.09 12.22
N GLY A 247 -6.88 -8.37 12.12
CA GLY A 247 -6.60 -9.03 10.85
C GLY A 247 -7.80 -9.00 9.90
N TRP A 248 -9.02 -9.34 10.38
CA TRP A 248 -10.24 -9.22 9.59
C TRP A 248 -10.54 -7.78 9.19
N ALA A 249 -10.36 -6.82 10.13
CA ALA A 249 -10.59 -5.41 9.85
C ALA A 249 -9.67 -4.89 8.75
N VAL A 250 -8.37 -5.19 8.83
CA VAL A 250 -7.36 -4.80 7.82
C VAL A 250 -7.66 -5.44 6.47
N ALA A 251 -8.00 -6.73 6.44
CA ALA A 251 -8.32 -7.44 5.21
C ALA A 251 -9.57 -6.84 4.53
N LEU A 252 -10.64 -6.60 5.27
CA LEU A 252 -11.85 -5.97 4.75
C LEU A 252 -11.58 -4.55 4.25
N PHE A 253 -10.80 -3.80 5.00
CA PHE A 253 -10.43 -2.43 4.63
C PHE A 253 -9.63 -2.42 3.32
N ALA A 254 -8.61 -3.30 3.18
CA ALA A 254 -7.83 -3.45 1.96
C ALA A 254 -8.70 -3.83 0.74
N ILE A 255 -9.68 -4.73 0.92
CA ILE A 255 -10.62 -5.12 -0.15
C ILE A 255 -11.55 -3.97 -0.55
N LEU A 256 -11.93 -3.10 0.39
CA LEU A 256 -12.87 -2.01 0.15
C LEU A 256 -12.20 -0.69 -0.27
N THR A 257 -10.91 -0.51 0.01
CA THR A 257 -10.14 0.69 -0.37
C THR A 257 -10.26 1.07 -1.85
N PRO A 258 -10.18 0.13 -2.84
CA PRO A 258 -10.29 0.48 -4.26
C PRO A 258 -11.63 1.12 -4.66
N TYR A 259 -12.67 0.96 -3.85
CA TYR A 259 -13.98 1.58 -4.10
C TYR A 259 -14.04 3.06 -3.69
N LEU A 260 -13.08 3.52 -2.86
CA LEU A 260 -12.96 4.94 -2.51
C LEU A 260 -12.32 5.77 -3.63
N ALA A 261 -11.81 5.12 -4.67
CA ALA A 261 -11.16 5.74 -5.82
C ALA A 261 -10.20 6.87 -5.39
N LEU A 262 -9.25 6.50 -4.52
CA LEU A 262 -8.23 7.42 -4.01
C LEU A 262 -7.34 7.93 -5.15
N THR A 263 -6.66 9.03 -4.93
CA THR A 263 -5.58 9.45 -5.82
C THR A 263 -4.43 8.44 -5.72
N LEU A 264 -3.66 8.27 -6.81
CA LEU A 264 -2.56 7.28 -6.84
C LEU A 264 -1.55 7.48 -5.70
N ARG A 265 -1.25 8.73 -5.35
CA ARG A 265 -0.36 9.03 -4.20
C ARG A 265 -0.95 8.59 -2.86
N ALA A 266 -2.24 8.85 -2.66
CA ALA A 266 -2.92 8.45 -1.43
C ALA A 266 -3.09 6.93 -1.35
N GLU A 267 -3.38 6.27 -2.47
CA GLU A 267 -3.47 4.81 -2.56
C GLU A 267 -2.13 4.15 -2.20
N GLU A 268 -1.02 4.65 -2.73
CA GLU A 268 0.32 4.13 -2.43
C GLU A 268 0.69 4.29 -0.94
N LEU A 269 0.41 5.45 -0.35
CA LEU A 269 0.65 5.70 1.08
C LEU A 269 -0.22 4.81 1.96
N LEU A 270 -1.50 4.68 1.61
CA LEU A 270 -2.44 3.86 2.36
C LEU A 270 -2.09 2.38 2.27
N ASP A 271 -1.70 1.90 1.08
CA ASP A 271 -1.30 0.53 0.84
C ASP A 271 -0.06 0.16 1.66
N ARG A 272 0.97 1.01 1.66
CA ARG A 272 2.14 0.84 2.54
C ARG A 272 1.74 0.80 4.02
N GLY A 273 0.84 1.70 4.45
CA GLY A 273 0.33 1.71 5.82
C GLY A 273 -0.43 0.43 6.17
N LEU A 274 -1.28 -0.07 5.27
CA LEU A 274 -2.04 -1.31 5.46
C LEU A 274 -1.11 -2.54 5.54
N HIS A 275 -0.09 -2.62 4.70
CA HIS A 275 0.92 -3.68 4.77
C HIS A 275 1.64 -3.65 6.12
N ALA A 276 2.08 -2.47 6.57
CA ALA A 276 2.72 -2.33 7.88
C ALA A 276 1.82 -2.81 9.03
N VAL A 277 0.54 -2.41 9.03
CA VAL A 277 -0.44 -2.86 10.05
C VAL A 277 -0.71 -4.36 9.94
N ALA A 278 -0.77 -4.92 8.73
CA ALA A 278 -0.94 -6.35 8.50
C ALA A 278 0.25 -7.16 9.08
N TYR A 279 1.48 -6.73 8.81
CA TYR A 279 2.68 -7.36 9.38
C TYR A 279 2.73 -7.26 10.91
N LEU A 280 2.45 -6.09 11.46
CA LEU A 280 2.37 -5.90 12.92
C LEU A 280 1.32 -6.82 13.55
N THR A 281 0.15 -6.93 12.92
CA THR A 281 -0.93 -7.82 13.36
C THR A 281 -0.51 -9.29 13.29
N PHE A 282 0.16 -9.69 12.22
CA PHE A 282 0.68 -11.04 12.04
C PHE A 282 1.71 -11.41 13.11
N PHE A 283 2.73 -10.57 13.32
CA PHE A 283 3.74 -10.83 14.34
C PHE A 283 3.18 -10.77 15.75
N TRP A 284 2.22 -9.89 16.00
CA TRP A 284 1.49 -9.87 17.27
C TRP A 284 0.73 -11.18 17.50
N ALA A 285 0.02 -11.68 16.49
CA ALA A 285 -0.63 -12.98 16.56
C ALA A 285 0.38 -14.10 16.84
N LEU A 286 1.53 -14.10 16.17
CA LEU A 286 2.58 -15.09 16.34
C LEU A 286 3.18 -15.05 17.75
N LEU A 287 3.44 -13.88 18.31
CA LEU A 287 3.87 -13.71 19.71
C LEU A 287 2.83 -14.24 20.71
N ARG A 288 1.54 -14.04 20.42
CA ARG A 288 0.46 -14.59 21.23
C ARG A 288 0.42 -16.12 21.18
N VAL A 289 0.58 -16.69 19.99
CA VAL A 289 0.68 -18.16 19.82
C VAL A 289 1.84 -18.71 20.62
N VAL A 290 3.04 -18.15 20.51
CA VAL A 290 4.23 -18.58 21.28
C VAL A 290 3.95 -18.53 22.78
N THR A 291 3.27 -17.46 23.25
CA THR A 291 2.95 -17.32 24.68
C THR A 291 1.96 -18.40 25.13
N VAL A 292 0.85 -18.58 24.39
CA VAL A 292 -0.20 -19.55 24.77
C VAL A 292 0.32 -20.98 24.71
N VAL A 293 1.12 -21.32 23.68
CA VAL A 293 1.73 -22.65 23.58
C VAL A 293 2.69 -22.90 24.75
N GLY A 294 3.49 -21.89 25.10
CA GLY A 294 4.38 -22.01 26.25
C GLY A 294 3.67 -22.19 27.57
N ASP A 295 2.59 -21.44 27.79
CA ASP A 295 1.76 -21.56 28.98
C ASP A 295 1.11 -22.96 29.06
N GLU A 296 0.66 -23.50 27.93
CA GLU A 296 0.04 -24.82 27.87
C GLU A 296 1.06 -25.95 28.13
N VAL A 297 2.25 -25.80 27.55
CA VAL A 297 3.37 -26.75 27.83
C VAL A 297 3.75 -26.71 29.32
N ALA A 298 3.81 -25.54 29.93
CA ALA A 298 4.14 -25.39 31.36
C ALA A 298 3.07 -25.98 32.29
N HIS A 299 1.81 -26.08 31.85
CA HIS A 299 0.68 -26.63 32.59
C HIS A 299 0.38 -28.10 32.27
N ALA A 300 1.06 -28.70 31.29
CA ALA A 300 0.90 -30.11 30.96
C ALA A 300 1.29 -31.03 32.13
N ASP A 301 0.59 -32.14 32.31
CA ASP A 301 0.77 -33.06 33.48
C ASP A 301 2.21 -33.59 33.60
N TRP A 302 2.87 -33.84 32.46
CA TRP A 302 4.28 -34.24 32.42
C TRP A 302 5.25 -33.16 32.90
N ALA A 303 4.90 -31.87 32.69
CA ALA A 303 5.73 -30.74 33.11
C ALA A 303 5.49 -30.38 34.59
N ARG A 304 4.30 -30.69 35.13
CA ARG A 304 3.99 -30.48 36.55
C ARG A 304 4.79 -31.43 37.46
N SER A 305 5.08 -32.62 36.99
CA SER A 305 5.84 -33.65 37.76
C SER A 305 7.36 -33.45 37.68
N ARG A 306 7.85 -32.53 36.80
CA ARG A 306 9.29 -32.30 36.59
C ARG A 306 9.64 -30.82 36.63
N PRO A 307 10.25 -30.30 37.71
CA PRO A 307 10.63 -28.87 37.80
C PRO A 307 11.54 -28.38 36.68
N SER A 308 12.44 -29.25 36.21
CA SER A 308 13.32 -28.95 35.05
C SER A 308 12.58 -28.70 33.75
N ALA A 309 11.47 -29.39 33.50
CA ALA A 309 10.65 -29.20 32.30
C ALA A 309 9.95 -27.83 32.28
N ARG A 310 9.56 -27.33 33.46
CA ARG A 310 8.95 -26.00 33.60
C ARG A 310 9.96 -24.86 33.30
N SER A 311 11.19 -25.00 33.78
CA SER A 311 12.28 -24.05 33.47
C SER A 311 12.60 -24.08 31.98
N LEU A 312 12.67 -25.26 31.38
CA LEU A 312 12.95 -25.41 29.94
C LEU A 312 11.85 -24.78 29.06
N SER A 313 10.56 -24.94 29.45
CA SER A 313 9.46 -24.33 28.73
C SER A 313 9.55 -22.79 28.75
N SER A 314 9.92 -22.19 29.89
CA SER A 314 10.07 -20.74 30.01
C SER A 314 11.20 -20.19 29.14
N VAL A 315 12.32 -20.90 29.03
CA VAL A 315 13.44 -20.58 28.15
C VAL A 315 13.00 -20.70 26.69
N GLY A 316 12.28 -21.78 26.34
CA GLY A 316 11.75 -21.99 24.99
C GLY A 316 10.82 -20.86 24.54
N VAL A 317 9.94 -20.36 25.41
CA VAL A 317 9.05 -19.23 25.12
C VAL A 317 9.84 -17.94 24.90
N ARG A 318 10.86 -17.68 25.74
CA ARG A 318 11.72 -16.48 25.57
C ARG A 318 12.47 -16.53 24.24
N LEU A 319 13.06 -17.69 23.93
CA LEU A 319 13.77 -17.90 22.66
C LEU A 319 12.81 -17.74 21.46
N GLY A 320 11.62 -18.35 21.53
CA GLY A 320 10.60 -18.19 20.50
C GLY A 320 10.17 -16.73 20.29
N LYS A 321 10.00 -15.96 21.36
CA LYS A 321 9.72 -14.51 21.27
C LYS A 321 10.86 -13.72 20.65
N VAL A 322 12.11 -14.05 20.99
CA VAL A 322 13.30 -13.39 20.39
C VAL A 322 13.36 -13.68 18.88
N ILE A 323 13.13 -14.93 18.47
CA ILE A 323 13.10 -15.32 17.05
C ILE A 323 12.00 -14.55 16.31
N VAL A 324 10.79 -14.52 16.86
CA VAL A 324 9.66 -13.78 16.25
C VAL A 324 9.96 -12.29 16.16
N ALA A 325 10.57 -11.69 17.20
CA ALA A 325 10.96 -10.30 17.20
C ALA A 325 12.05 -9.98 16.16
N ALA A 326 13.03 -10.88 16.00
CA ALA A 326 14.07 -10.75 14.99
C ALA A 326 13.49 -10.82 13.56
N LEU A 327 12.55 -11.76 13.31
CA LEU A 327 11.84 -11.85 12.04
C LEU A 327 10.98 -10.61 11.78
N ALA A 328 10.26 -10.11 12.78
CA ALA A 328 9.47 -8.89 12.69
C ALA A 328 10.35 -7.67 12.33
N LEU A 329 11.52 -7.56 12.97
CA LEU A 329 12.48 -6.50 12.68
C LEU A 329 13.00 -6.60 11.23
N MET A 330 13.34 -7.81 10.76
CA MET A 330 13.80 -8.01 9.38
C MET A 330 12.75 -7.58 8.37
N VAL A 331 11.49 -7.97 8.57
CA VAL A 331 10.38 -7.55 7.68
C VAL A 331 10.20 -6.04 7.73
N ALA A 332 10.23 -5.43 8.93
CA ALA A 332 10.12 -3.98 9.06
C ALA A 332 11.25 -3.22 8.33
N LEU A 333 12.49 -3.71 8.42
CA LEU A 333 13.62 -3.12 7.69
C LEU A 333 13.47 -3.26 6.17
N THR A 334 12.95 -4.40 5.68
CA THR A 334 12.68 -4.62 4.26
C THR A 334 11.64 -3.62 3.74
N GLU A 335 10.55 -3.40 4.49
CA GLU A 335 9.50 -2.44 4.13
C GLU A 335 10.01 -0.99 4.11
N LEU A 336 11.00 -0.69 4.96
CA LEU A 336 11.69 0.61 4.97
C LEU A 336 12.73 0.76 3.85
N GLY A 337 12.92 -0.29 3.02
CA GLY A 337 13.87 -0.28 1.91
C GLY A 337 15.33 -0.55 2.31
N TYR A 338 15.60 -0.97 3.56
CA TYR A 338 16.97 -1.31 3.97
C TYR A 338 17.37 -2.71 3.47
N PRO A 339 18.61 -2.89 3.00
CA PRO A 339 19.12 -4.19 2.58
C PRO A 339 19.29 -5.10 3.80
N VAL A 340 18.42 -6.10 3.95
CA VAL A 340 18.46 -7.03 5.10
C VAL A 340 19.56 -8.08 5.02
N THR A 341 20.24 -8.19 3.89
CA THR A 341 21.30 -9.19 3.67
C THR A 341 22.41 -9.12 4.73
N SER A 342 22.82 -7.91 5.13
CA SER A 342 23.82 -7.71 6.18
C SER A 342 23.31 -8.12 7.56
N VAL A 343 22.02 -7.89 7.84
CA VAL A 343 21.37 -8.31 9.10
C VAL A 343 21.30 -9.83 9.18
N ILE A 344 20.90 -10.49 8.07
CA ILE A 344 20.86 -11.96 7.97
C ILE A 344 22.25 -12.56 8.15
N ALA A 345 23.27 -11.98 7.51
CA ALA A 345 24.66 -12.43 7.67
C ALA A 345 25.12 -12.30 9.13
N GLY A 346 24.87 -11.15 9.76
CA GLY A 346 25.21 -10.91 11.16
C GLY A 346 24.48 -11.86 12.13
N LEU A 347 23.17 -12.09 11.92
CA LEU A 347 22.40 -13.06 12.68
C LEU A 347 22.88 -14.50 12.45
N GLY A 348 23.32 -14.83 11.23
CA GLY A 348 23.91 -16.14 10.91
C GLY A 348 25.19 -16.38 11.67
N ILE A 349 26.15 -15.45 11.63
CA ILE A 349 27.41 -15.53 12.36
C ILE A 349 27.17 -15.55 13.88
N GLY A 350 26.30 -14.67 14.39
CA GLY A 350 25.90 -14.63 15.80
C GLY A 350 25.20 -15.92 16.24
N GLY A 351 24.36 -16.51 15.38
CA GLY A 351 23.71 -17.78 15.62
C GLY A 351 24.69 -18.95 15.75
N VAL A 352 25.72 -19.01 14.90
CA VAL A 352 26.81 -20.01 15.02
C VAL A 352 27.58 -19.82 16.32
N ALA A 353 27.91 -18.59 16.69
CA ALA A 353 28.60 -18.32 17.96
C ALA A 353 27.78 -18.75 19.18
N ILE A 354 26.45 -18.47 19.17
CA ILE A 354 25.53 -18.93 20.23
C ILE A 354 25.44 -20.45 20.24
N ALA A 355 25.36 -21.12 19.07
CA ALA A 355 25.28 -22.58 18.99
C ALA A 355 26.53 -23.24 19.58
N LEU A 356 27.73 -22.73 19.25
CA LEU A 356 28.99 -23.21 19.83
C LEU A 356 29.07 -22.99 21.34
N ALA A 357 28.65 -21.82 21.83
CA ALA A 357 28.60 -21.53 23.25
C ALA A 357 27.61 -22.41 24.01
N ALA A 358 26.48 -22.77 23.39
CA ALA A 358 25.44 -23.63 23.97
C ALA A 358 25.74 -25.15 23.87
N GLN A 359 26.72 -25.57 23.04
CA GLN A 359 26.99 -26.97 22.72
C GLN A 359 27.14 -27.84 23.97
N LYS A 360 28.00 -27.42 24.92
CA LYS A 360 28.27 -28.18 26.14
C LYS A 360 27.05 -28.29 27.05
N THR A 361 26.20 -27.28 27.07
CA THR A 361 24.94 -27.28 27.82
C THR A 361 23.94 -28.29 27.23
N VAL A 362 23.88 -28.33 25.89
CA VAL A 362 23.01 -29.27 25.15
C VAL A 362 23.50 -30.72 25.32
N GLU A 363 24.80 -30.94 25.20
CA GLU A 363 25.42 -32.26 25.47
C GLU A 363 25.10 -32.77 26.87
N ASN A 364 25.27 -31.91 27.90
CA ASN A 364 24.96 -32.28 29.29
C ASN A 364 23.47 -32.58 29.50
N LEU A 365 22.58 -31.85 28.79
CA LEU A 365 21.13 -32.07 28.84
C LEU A 365 20.78 -33.44 28.27
N PHE A 366 21.33 -33.84 27.14
CA PHE A 366 21.10 -35.14 26.52
C PHE A 366 21.75 -36.26 27.33
N GLY A 367 22.94 -36.05 27.88
CA GLY A 367 23.59 -37.00 28.78
C GLY A 367 22.78 -37.33 30.04
N SER A 368 22.10 -36.33 30.62
CA SER A 368 21.24 -36.50 31.78
C SER A 368 19.90 -37.19 31.51
N ILE A 369 19.48 -37.30 30.25
CA ILE A 369 18.25 -37.99 29.82
C ILE A 369 18.52 -39.47 29.48
N SER A 370 19.77 -39.81 29.15
CA SER A 370 20.18 -41.15 28.73
C SER A 370 20.55 -42.07 29.92
N ILE A 371 20.57 -41.55 31.12
CA ILE A 371 20.73 -42.29 32.38
C ILE A 371 19.35 -42.46 33.04
#